data_79f2f10295ff3efbe5047029a534d170
#
_entry.id   79f2f10295ff3efbe5047029a534d170
#
_cell.length_a   1.000
_cell.length_b   1.000
_cell.length_c   1.000
_cell.angle_alpha   90.00
_cell.angle_beta   90.00
_cell.angle_gamma   90.00
#
_symmetry.space_group_name_H-M   'P 1'
#
loop_
_entity.id
_entity.type
_entity.pdbx_description
1 polymer ?
#
loop_
_entity_poly.entity_id
_entity_poly.type
_entity_poly.pdbx_seq_one_letter_code
_entity_poly.pdbx_strand_id
1 'polypeptide(L)'
;MPDDAEVSALIAAASRRFLSLFALNDAASIAACYTNDAEILATNVSPVRGRAEIESLFKFTNRPGHTLEFRTAELDVQGGTAIEIGGYVRRQKDGSTFDRGRYIVIWKRIGEEWKIHRDMFTSQPRFALE
;
A
#
# COMPACT_ATOMS: atom_id res chain seq x y z
N MET A 1 9.80 -14.89 -19.24
CA MET A 1 9.98 -13.87 -18.17
C MET A 1 9.36 -12.57 -18.63
N PRO A 2 8.48 -11.98 -17.84
CA PRO A 2 7.96 -10.66 -18.19
C PRO A 2 9.08 -9.62 -18.15
N ASP A 3 9.02 -8.65 -19.08
CA ASP A 3 9.96 -7.53 -19.06
C ASP A 3 9.50 -6.48 -18.02
N ASP A 4 10.29 -5.45 -17.82
CA ASP A 4 10.02 -4.43 -16.80
C ASP A 4 8.72 -3.68 -17.07
N ALA A 5 8.35 -3.47 -18.33
CA ALA A 5 7.10 -2.81 -18.68
C ALA A 5 5.90 -3.70 -18.31
N GLU A 6 6.01 -5.01 -18.54
CA GLU A 6 4.95 -5.96 -18.15
C GLU A 6 4.83 -6.02 -16.63
N VAL A 7 5.95 -6.04 -15.90
CA VAL A 7 5.95 -6.02 -14.43
C VAL A 7 5.32 -4.74 -13.91
N SER A 8 5.66 -3.59 -14.49
CA SER A 8 5.04 -2.31 -14.12
C SER A 8 3.52 -2.36 -14.26
N ALA A 9 3.02 -2.94 -15.35
CA ALA A 9 1.59 -3.07 -15.59
C ALA A 9 0.93 -4.00 -14.56
N LEU A 10 1.60 -5.11 -14.20
CA LEU A 10 1.10 -6.05 -13.19
C LEU A 10 1.04 -5.41 -11.80
N ILE A 11 2.07 -4.65 -11.44
CA ILE A 11 2.10 -3.94 -10.16
C ILE A 11 1.03 -2.85 -10.12
N ALA A 12 0.85 -2.11 -11.21
CA ALA A 12 -0.21 -1.12 -11.30
C ALA A 12 -1.60 -1.76 -11.12
N ALA A 13 -1.82 -2.93 -11.72
CA ALA A 13 -3.06 -3.68 -11.55
C ALA A 13 -3.25 -4.15 -10.10
N ALA A 14 -2.18 -4.63 -9.45
CA ALA A 14 -2.22 -5.04 -8.06
C ALA A 14 -2.55 -3.83 -7.14
N SER A 15 -1.99 -2.66 -7.44
CA SER A 15 -2.29 -1.43 -6.71
C SER A 15 -3.76 -1.02 -6.87
N ARG A 16 -4.30 -1.08 -8.08
CA ARG A 16 -5.72 -0.77 -8.30
C ARG A 16 -6.64 -1.72 -7.53
N ARG A 17 -6.28 -3.00 -7.49
CA ARG A 17 -7.02 -3.98 -6.70
C ARG A 17 -7.00 -3.62 -5.21
N PHE A 18 -5.82 -3.27 -4.69
CA PHE A 18 -5.68 -2.83 -3.30
C PHE A 18 -6.59 -1.63 -3.00
N LEU A 19 -6.57 -0.62 -3.88
CA LEU A 19 -7.39 0.58 -3.71
C LEU A 19 -8.89 0.26 -3.68
N SER A 20 -9.34 -0.65 -4.55
CA SER A 20 -10.72 -1.10 -4.58
C SER A 20 -11.12 -1.81 -3.29
N LEU A 21 -10.25 -2.70 -2.81
CA LEU A 21 -10.50 -3.44 -1.56
C LEU A 21 -10.51 -2.50 -0.36
N PHE A 22 -9.65 -1.49 -0.36
CA PHE A 22 -9.63 -0.48 0.69
C PHE A 22 -10.97 0.29 0.72
N ALA A 23 -11.46 0.72 -0.43
CA ALA A 23 -12.73 1.43 -0.55
C ALA A 23 -13.91 0.57 -0.10
N LEU A 24 -13.84 -0.75 -0.30
CA LEU A 24 -14.85 -1.71 0.16
C LEU A 24 -14.72 -2.04 1.65
N ASN A 25 -13.68 -1.57 2.30
CA ASN A 25 -13.41 -1.84 3.72
C ASN A 25 -13.26 -3.35 4.02
N ASP A 26 -12.68 -4.09 3.09
CA ASP A 26 -12.50 -5.54 3.17
C ASP A 26 -11.10 -5.87 3.70
N ALA A 27 -10.95 -5.86 5.02
CA ALA A 27 -9.66 -6.03 5.68
C ALA A 27 -8.99 -7.37 5.38
N ALA A 28 -9.76 -8.44 5.29
CA ALA A 28 -9.21 -9.77 4.99
C ALA A 28 -8.62 -9.82 3.59
N SER A 29 -9.32 -9.27 2.60
CA SER A 29 -8.83 -9.23 1.21
C SER A 29 -7.67 -8.25 1.05
N ILE A 30 -7.66 -7.14 1.79
CA ILE A 30 -6.51 -6.23 1.83
C ILE A 30 -5.28 -6.98 2.35
N ALA A 31 -5.41 -7.69 3.47
CA ALA A 31 -4.29 -8.46 4.04
C ALA A 31 -3.78 -9.52 3.06
N ALA A 32 -4.64 -10.11 2.23
CA ALA A 32 -4.23 -11.07 1.22
C ALA A 32 -3.39 -10.46 0.09
N CYS A 33 -3.34 -9.14 -0.03
CA CYS A 33 -2.46 -8.44 -0.96
C CYS A 33 -1.00 -8.40 -0.49
N TYR A 34 -0.74 -8.80 0.74
CA TYR A 34 0.58 -8.83 1.36
C TYR A 34 1.16 -10.24 1.35
N THR A 35 2.48 -10.34 1.43
CA THR A 35 3.13 -11.64 1.64
C THR A 35 2.83 -12.16 3.04
N ASN A 36 3.03 -13.47 3.27
CA ASN A 36 2.78 -14.09 4.58
C ASN A 36 3.59 -13.47 5.70
N ASP A 37 4.81 -13.01 5.40
CA ASP A 37 5.74 -12.41 6.35
C ASP A 37 5.94 -10.92 6.11
N ALA A 38 4.95 -10.25 5.54
CA ALA A 38 5.01 -8.83 5.27
C ALA A 38 5.07 -8.00 6.55
N GLU A 39 5.63 -6.80 6.42
CA GLU A 39 5.62 -5.81 7.51
C GLU A 39 5.09 -4.48 7.01
N ILE A 40 4.33 -3.82 7.87
CA ILE A 40 3.94 -2.41 7.68
C ILE A 40 4.68 -1.58 8.71
N LEU A 41 5.36 -0.54 8.24
CA LEU A 41 6.09 0.43 9.05
C LEU A 41 5.48 1.80 8.83
N ALA A 42 4.75 2.29 9.80
CA ALA A 42 4.02 3.56 9.67
C ALA A 42 4.41 4.54 10.79
N THR A 43 4.16 5.82 10.56
CA THR A 43 4.44 6.86 11.53
C THR A 43 3.67 6.60 12.82
N ASN A 44 4.38 6.62 13.95
CA ASN A 44 3.80 6.47 15.29
C ASN A 44 3.06 5.16 15.53
N VAL A 45 3.40 4.12 14.78
CA VAL A 45 2.83 2.80 14.94
C VAL A 45 3.96 1.81 15.10
N SER A 46 3.86 0.88 16.06
CA SER A 46 4.79 -0.23 16.16
C SER A 46 4.71 -1.07 14.90
N PRO A 47 5.82 -1.72 14.49
CA PRO A 47 5.78 -2.57 13.29
C PRO A 47 4.65 -3.60 13.35
N VAL A 48 3.92 -3.73 12.26
CA VAL A 48 2.82 -4.69 12.11
C VAL A 48 3.33 -5.81 11.21
N ARG A 49 3.27 -7.04 11.67
CA ARG A 49 3.90 -8.18 11.00
C ARG A 49 2.90 -9.29 10.73
N GLY A 50 2.94 -9.79 9.50
CA GLY A 50 2.13 -10.92 9.08
C GLY A 50 0.69 -10.54 8.78
N ARG A 51 0.01 -11.41 8.01
CA ARG A 51 -1.34 -11.13 7.51
C ARG A 51 -2.38 -10.94 8.62
N ALA A 52 -2.28 -11.69 9.72
CA ALA A 52 -3.25 -11.56 10.81
C ALA A 52 -3.19 -10.18 11.45
N GLU A 53 -1.98 -9.70 11.76
CA GLU A 53 -1.81 -8.36 12.32
C GLU A 53 -2.18 -7.27 11.32
N ILE A 54 -1.86 -7.47 10.06
CA ILE A 54 -2.21 -6.52 8.99
C ILE A 54 -3.73 -6.42 8.85
N GLU A 55 -4.43 -7.54 8.86
CA GLU A 55 -5.89 -7.54 8.83
C GLU A 55 -6.46 -6.77 10.02
N SER A 56 -5.95 -7.02 11.22
CA SER A 56 -6.37 -6.31 12.43
C SER A 56 -6.12 -4.80 12.32
N LEU A 57 -4.97 -4.41 11.76
CA LEU A 57 -4.66 -2.99 11.54
C LEU A 57 -5.72 -2.33 10.65
N PHE A 58 -6.05 -2.93 9.53
CA PHE A 58 -7.03 -2.34 8.62
C PHE A 58 -8.44 -2.34 9.19
N LYS A 59 -8.81 -3.35 9.96
CA LYS A 59 -10.08 -3.35 10.71
C LYS A 59 -10.15 -2.18 11.67
N PHE A 60 -9.04 -1.88 12.34
CA PHE A 60 -8.98 -0.82 13.35
C PHE A 60 -8.93 0.57 12.74
N THR A 61 -8.17 0.75 11.65
CA THR A 61 -7.87 2.08 11.11
C THR A 61 -8.76 2.49 9.94
N ASN A 62 -9.36 1.54 9.23
CA ASN A 62 -10.18 1.86 8.08
C ASN A 62 -11.55 2.39 8.52
N ARG A 63 -12.15 3.22 7.69
CA ARG A 63 -13.44 3.87 7.97
C ARG A 63 -14.35 3.73 6.75
N PRO A 64 -15.66 3.50 6.94
CA PRO A 64 -16.59 3.50 5.82
C PRO A 64 -16.51 4.79 5.02
N GLY A 65 -16.48 4.66 3.70
CA GLY A 65 -16.45 5.79 2.78
C GLY A 65 -15.08 6.41 2.56
N HIS A 66 -14.04 5.98 3.29
CA HIS A 66 -12.69 6.45 3.02
C HIS A 66 -12.13 5.79 1.76
N THR A 67 -11.35 6.54 1.01
CA THR A 67 -10.67 6.07 -0.19
C THR A 67 -9.19 6.43 -0.15
N LEU A 68 -8.39 5.74 -0.97
CA LEU A 68 -6.98 6.03 -1.15
C LEU A 68 -6.70 6.33 -2.62
N GLU A 69 -5.75 7.23 -2.84
CA GLU A 69 -5.13 7.44 -4.14
C GLU A 69 -3.62 7.22 -3.98
N PHE A 70 -3.02 6.58 -4.97
CA PHE A 70 -1.56 6.43 -5.03
C PHE A 70 -1.01 7.15 -6.25
N ARG A 71 0.14 7.78 -6.09
CA ARG A 71 0.91 8.40 -7.18
C ARG A 71 2.31 7.86 -7.15
N THR A 72 2.59 6.92 -8.04
CA THR A 72 3.92 6.33 -8.19
C THR A 72 4.86 7.37 -8.77
N ALA A 73 5.96 7.64 -8.07
CA ALA A 73 7.03 8.50 -8.55
C ALA A 73 8.12 7.68 -9.22
N GLU A 74 8.48 6.53 -8.65
CA GLU A 74 9.52 5.65 -9.15
C GLU A 74 9.14 4.21 -8.96
N LEU A 75 9.51 3.36 -9.91
CA LEU A 75 9.40 1.91 -9.78
C LEU A 75 10.67 1.29 -10.34
N ASP A 76 11.39 0.56 -9.48
CA ASP A 76 12.63 -0.12 -9.84
C ASP A 76 12.41 -1.63 -9.73
N VAL A 77 12.49 -2.32 -10.88
CA VAL A 77 12.25 -3.76 -10.96
C VAL A 77 13.56 -4.50 -10.97
N GLN A 78 13.72 -5.45 -10.05
CA GLN A 78 14.90 -6.28 -9.89
C GLN A 78 14.46 -7.75 -9.82
N GLY A 79 14.27 -8.39 -10.97
CA GLY A 79 13.82 -9.79 -11.03
C GLY A 79 12.45 -9.97 -10.37
N GLY A 80 12.38 -10.77 -9.33
CA GLY A 80 11.15 -11.03 -8.58
C GLY A 80 10.88 -10.04 -7.46
N THR A 81 11.57 -8.91 -7.43
CA THR A 81 11.40 -7.85 -6.44
C THR A 81 11.24 -6.52 -7.17
N ALA A 82 10.40 -5.64 -6.66
CA ALA A 82 10.30 -4.28 -7.17
C ALA A 82 10.20 -3.31 -6.01
N ILE A 83 10.82 -2.14 -6.17
CA ILE A 83 10.78 -1.07 -5.17
C ILE A 83 10.00 0.08 -5.77
N GLU A 84 8.95 0.48 -5.09
CA GLU A 84 8.09 1.58 -5.52
C GLU A 84 8.18 2.72 -4.52
N ILE A 85 8.36 3.95 -5.03
CA ILE A 85 8.34 5.16 -4.23
C ILE A 85 7.22 6.04 -4.77
N GLY A 86 6.41 6.58 -3.89
CA GLY A 86 5.31 7.44 -4.30
C GLY A 86 4.70 8.23 -3.16
N GLY A 87 3.56 8.83 -3.47
CA GLY A 87 2.76 9.55 -2.52
C GLY A 87 1.36 8.98 -2.45
N TYR A 88 0.67 9.24 -1.35
CA TYR A 88 -0.70 8.82 -1.16
C TYR A 88 -1.56 9.95 -0.61
N VAL A 89 -2.83 9.88 -0.90
CA VAL A 89 -3.86 10.72 -0.29
C VAL A 89 -4.98 9.80 0.18
N ARG A 90 -5.37 9.94 1.44
CA ARG A 90 -6.55 9.29 1.99
C ARG A 90 -7.65 10.33 2.14
N ARG A 91 -8.82 10.04 1.58
CA ARG A 91 -9.97 10.97 1.60
C ARG A 91 -11.10 10.42 2.41
N GLN A 92 -11.84 11.32 3.03
CA GLN A 92 -13.10 11.01 3.70
C GLN A 92 -14.22 10.89 2.66
N LYS A 93 -15.38 10.45 3.12
CA LYS A 93 -16.55 10.25 2.26
C LYS A 93 -16.95 11.51 1.49
N ASP A 94 -16.78 12.69 2.11
CA ASP A 94 -17.11 13.97 1.48
C ASP A 94 -16.05 14.46 0.49
N GLY A 95 -14.98 13.69 0.28
CA GLY A 95 -13.88 14.03 -0.61
C GLY A 95 -12.76 14.84 0.03
N SER A 96 -12.92 15.29 1.28
CA SER A 96 -11.87 16.03 1.96
C SER A 96 -10.69 15.13 2.31
N THR A 97 -9.51 15.72 2.39
CA THR A 97 -8.29 14.99 2.74
C THR A 97 -8.31 14.63 4.23
N PHE A 98 -8.20 13.33 4.53
CA PHE A 98 -8.05 12.83 5.89
C PHE A 98 -6.59 12.71 6.27
N ASP A 99 -5.76 12.20 5.36
CA ASP A 99 -4.33 12.03 5.55
C ASP A 99 -3.64 12.02 4.20
N ARG A 100 -2.36 12.38 4.19
CA ARG A 100 -1.52 12.24 3.00
C ARG A 100 -0.07 12.12 3.42
N GLY A 101 0.73 11.55 2.53
CA GLY A 101 2.14 11.35 2.82
C GLY A 101 2.86 10.68 1.69
N ARG A 102 3.95 10.04 2.04
CA ARG A 102 4.81 9.34 1.11
C ARG A 102 4.98 7.90 1.53
N TYR A 103 5.29 7.03 0.56
CA TYR A 103 5.50 5.62 0.83
C TYR A 103 6.67 5.07 0.05
N ILE A 104 7.24 4.01 0.61
CA ILE A 104 8.16 3.09 -0.08
C ILE A 104 7.56 1.70 0.11
N VAL A 105 7.33 1.00 -0.99
CA VAL A 105 6.81 -0.36 -0.97
C VAL A 105 7.80 -1.28 -1.68
N ILE A 106 8.11 -2.40 -1.03
CA ILE A 106 8.84 -3.49 -1.66
C ILE A 106 7.83 -4.55 -2.03
N TRP A 107 7.73 -4.82 -3.32
CA TRP A 107 6.89 -5.86 -3.90
C TRP A 107 7.70 -7.13 -4.09
N LYS A 108 7.05 -8.28 -3.90
CA LYS A 108 7.64 -9.60 -4.20
C LYS A 108 6.71 -10.36 -5.13
N ARG A 109 7.28 -11.01 -6.13
CA ARG A 109 6.51 -11.94 -6.95
C ARG A 109 6.42 -13.30 -6.23
N ILE A 110 5.20 -13.74 -5.97
CA ILE A 110 4.90 -15.03 -5.36
C ILE A 110 4.09 -15.82 -6.38
N GLY A 111 4.71 -16.81 -7.00
CA GLY A 111 4.14 -17.45 -8.18
C GLY A 111 4.02 -16.44 -9.33
N GLU A 112 2.82 -16.19 -9.79
CA GLU A 112 2.55 -15.20 -10.84
C GLU A 112 1.99 -13.89 -10.31
N GLU A 113 1.84 -13.77 -8.98
CA GLU A 113 1.25 -12.60 -8.36
C GLU A 113 2.29 -11.72 -7.69
N TRP A 114 2.08 -10.41 -7.78
CA TRP A 114 2.90 -9.44 -7.06
C TRP A 114 2.20 -9.08 -5.75
N LYS A 115 2.91 -9.27 -4.64
CA LYS A 115 2.42 -9.04 -3.28
C LYS A 115 3.28 -7.99 -2.59
N ILE A 116 2.67 -7.22 -1.71
CA ILE A 116 3.38 -6.24 -0.89
C ILE A 116 4.15 -6.99 0.19
N HIS A 117 5.46 -6.76 0.25
CA HIS A 117 6.34 -7.44 1.21
C HIS A 117 6.76 -6.51 2.35
N ARG A 118 7.09 -5.27 2.02
CA ARG A 118 7.36 -4.23 3.01
C ARG A 118 6.61 -2.98 2.58
N ASP A 119 5.96 -2.35 3.52
CA ASP A 119 5.11 -1.20 3.28
C ASP A 119 5.47 -0.15 4.32
N MET A 120 6.23 0.83 3.90
CA MET A 120 6.63 1.94 4.78
C MET A 120 5.97 3.21 4.30
N PHE A 121 5.30 3.91 5.19
CA PHE A 121 4.73 5.20 4.84
C PHE A 121 4.80 6.18 6.00
N THR A 122 4.87 7.47 5.63
CA THR A 122 4.93 8.57 6.59
C THR A 122 3.85 9.57 6.26
N SER A 123 3.09 9.95 7.29
CA SER A 123 2.10 11.00 7.17
C SER A 123 2.78 12.36 7.16
N GLN A 124 2.31 13.26 6.32
CA GLN A 124 2.79 14.63 6.33
C GLN A 124 2.18 15.36 7.52
N PRO A 125 2.96 16.24 8.21
CA PRO A 125 2.37 17.08 9.24
C PRO A 125 1.37 18.05 8.64
N ARG A 126 0.45 18.55 9.46
CA ARG A 126 -0.59 19.49 9.02
C ARG A 126 -0.01 20.81 8.55
N PHE A 127 1.19 21.15 9.00
CA PHE A 127 1.90 22.33 8.57
C PHE A 127 3.29 21.92 8.13
N ALA A 128 3.78 22.61 7.07
CA ALA A 128 5.11 22.32 6.54
C ALA A 128 6.17 22.98 7.42
N LEU A 129 7.30 22.28 7.55
CA LEU A 129 8.52 22.88 8.07
C LEU A 129 9.25 23.53 6.89
N GLU A 130 9.57 24.77 7.01
CA GLU A 130 10.28 25.50 5.97
C GLU A 130 11.71 25.78 6.38
#